data_9b818c87c1d30fd266409b59696c7e7d
#
_entry.id   9b818c87c1d30fd266409b59696c7e7d
#
_cell.length_a   1.000
_cell.length_b   1.000
_cell.length_c   1.000
_cell.angle_alpha   90.00
_cell.angle_beta   90.00
_cell.angle_gamma   90.00
#
_symmetry.space_group_name_H-M   'P 1'
#
loop_
_entity.id
_entity.type
_entity.pdbx_description
1 polymer ?
#
loop_
_entity_poly.entity_id
_entity_poly.type
_entity_poly.pdbx_seq_one_letter_code
_entity_poly.pdbx_strand_id
1 'polypeptide(L)'
;GSGMARSSRENNAASPALVCELLREMCFLPQGEIWFDSLAIGGVDGTIGARFKDAVFQPQRIHAKTGFIYSKQSEDGRGASSLSGYLLLPDNEIAVFSFVVNFYRKVNSNSNNRRFKSLQQQFLKQLIQEYRNE
;
A
#
# COMPACT_ATOMS: atom_id res chain seq x y z
N GLY A 1 14.97 -0.41 12.16
CA GLY A 1 13.89 -0.35 13.11
C GLY A 1 12.66 -1.04 12.56
N SER A 2 11.87 -1.69 13.40
CA SER A 2 10.67 -2.44 13.00
C SER A 2 9.55 -1.57 12.40
N GLY A 3 9.70 -0.26 12.35
CA GLY A 3 8.67 0.66 11.88
C GLY A 3 7.41 0.71 12.75
N MET A 4 7.34 -0.08 13.81
CA MET A 4 6.22 -0.08 14.72
C MET A 4 6.66 0.47 16.08
N ALA A 5 6.16 1.64 16.44
CA ALA A 5 6.26 2.13 17.78
C ALA A 5 5.30 1.37 18.70
N ARG A 6 5.76 0.97 19.86
CA ARG A 6 4.96 0.20 20.82
C ARG A 6 3.97 1.05 21.61
N SER A 7 4.08 2.37 21.53
CA SER A 7 3.16 3.28 22.20
C SER A 7 2.45 4.19 21.21
N SER A 8 1.21 4.54 21.50
CA SER A 8 0.39 5.43 20.66
C SER A 8 0.94 6.86 20.54
N ARG A 9 1.94 7.21 21.38
CA ARG A 9 2.56 8.54 21.38
C ARG A 9 3.79 8.65 20.49
N GLU A 10 4.34 7.51 20.05
CA GLU A 10 5.61 7.43 19.31
C GLU A 10 5.43 6.79 17.94
N ASN A 11 4.22 6.79 17.38
CA ASN A 11 3.97 6.25 16.06
C ASN A 11 4.56 7.16 14.98
N ASN A 12 5.19 6.54 13.99
CA ASN A 12 5.58 7.24 12.79
C ASN A 12 4.35 7.84 12.10
N ALA A 13 4.47 9.09 11.68
CA ALA A 13 3.41 9.78 10.96
C ALA A 13 3.95 10.33 9.65
N ALA A 14 3.23 10.06 8.56
CA ALA A 14 3.54 10.60 7.25
C ALA A 14 2.23 10.75 6.45
N SER A 15 2.14 11.81 5.65
CA SER A 15 1.03 11.95 4.72
C SER A 15 1.21 11.04 3.51
N PRO A 16 0.12 10.60 2.86
CA PRO A 16 0.22 9.88 1.59
C PRO A 16 1.01 10.65 0.52
N ALA A 17 0.87 11.95 0.46
CA ALA A 17 1.62 12.80 -0.46
C ALA A 17 3.13 12.71 -0.22
N LEU A 18 3.57 12.79 1.04
CA LEU A 18 4.99 12.66 1.39
C LEU A 18 5.53 11.26 1.04
N VAL A 19 4.75 10.21 1.26
CA VAL A 19 5.13 8.85 0.87
C VAL A 19 5.29 8.74 -0.65
N CYS A 20 4.38 9.32 -1.43
CA CYS A 20 4.50 9.35 -2.89
C CYS A 20 5.75 10.11 -3.35
N GLU A 21 6.08 11.25 -2.74
CA GLU A 21 7.32 11.97 -3.04
C GLU A 21 8.55 11.12 -2.73
N LEU A 22 8.58 10.47 -1.59
CA LEU A 22 9.67 9.56 -1.23
C LEU A 22 9.82 8.42 -2.26
N LEU A 23 8.73 7.77 -2.62
CA LEU A 23 8.75 6.68 -3.60
C LEU A 23 9.25 7.17 -4.95
N ARG A 24 8.84 8.36 -5.37
CA ARG A 24 9.31 8.97 -6.60
C ARG A 24 10.82 9.25 -6.57
N GLU A 25 11.31 9.86 -5.50
CA GLU A 25 12.74 10.16 -5.34
C GLU A 25 13.59 8.88 -5.30
N MET A 26 13.10 7.82 -4.67
CA MET A 26 13.80 6.53 -4.63
C MET A 26 14.08 5.96 -6.04
N CYS A 27 13.24 6.24 -7.02
CA CYS A 27 13.45 5.79 -8.41
C CYS A 27 14.70 6.40 -9.05
N PHE A 28 15.12 7.58 -8.60
CA PHE A 28 16.27 8.31 -9.17
C PHE A 28 17.57 8.06 -8.40
N LEU A 29 17.52 7.36 -7.28
CA LEU A 29 18.73 7.00 -6.54
C LEU A 29 19.49 5.85 -7.21
N PRO A 30 20.82 5.76 -7.04
CA PRO A 30 21.61 4.63 -7.55
C PRO A 30 21.09 3.28 -7.07
N GLN A 31 20.49 3.22 -5.87
CA GLN A 31 19.92 2.02 -5.27
C GLN A 31 18.44 1.80 -5.62
N GLY A 32 17.88 2.59 -6.53
CA GLY A 32 16.45 2.55 -6.87
C GLY A 32 15.97 1.18 -7.35
N GLU A 33 16.77 0.49 -8.16
CA GLU A 33 16.46 -0.86 -8.64
C GLU A 33 16.40 -1.87 -7.49
N ILE A 34 17.37 -1.86 -6.59
CA ILE A 34 17.40 -2.73 -5.41
C ILE A 34 16.19 -2.44 -4.51
N TRP A 35 15.86 -1.18 -4.33
CA TRP A 35 14.69 -0.76 -3.58
C TRP A 35 13.40 -1.33 -4.19
N PHE A 36 13.21 -1.14 -5.48
CA PHE A 36 12.05 -1.63 -6.21
C PHE A 36 11.92 -3.15 -6.11
N ASP A 37 13.02 -3.87 -6.32
CA ASP A 37 13.06 -5.34 -6.25
C ASP A 37 12.84 -5.89 -4.84
N SER A 38 13.03 -5.07 -3.80
CA SER A 38 12.77 -5.46 -2.41
C SER A 38 11.29 -5.45 -2.02
N LEU A 39 10.45 -4.84 -2.84
CA LEU A 39 9.02 -4.75 -2.57
C LEU A 39 8.29 -6.04 -2.95
N ALA A 40 7.24 -6.36 -2.19
CA ALA A 40 6.38 -7.48 -2.51
C ALA A 40 5.63 -7.25 -3.83
N ILE A 41 5.45 -8.32 -4.59
CA ILE A 41 4.79 -8.28 -5.90
C ILE A 41 3.37 -8.83 -5.78
N GLY A 42 2.39 -8.02 -6.18
CA GLY A 42 0.99 -8.40 -6.16
C GLY A 42 0.72 -9.67 -6.97
N GLY A 43 0.04 -10.63 -6.37
CA GLY A 43 -0.27 -11.91 -6.98
C GLY A 43 0.87 -12.93 -6.99
N VAL A 44 2.06 -12.57 -6.45
CA VAL A 44 3.26 -13.41 -6.51
C VAL A 44 3.79 -13.74 -5.12
N ASP A 45 4.15 -12.72 -4.33
CA ASP A 45 4.87 -12.94 -3.07
C ASP A 45 4.49 -11.98 -1.95
N GLY A 46 5.08 -12.20 -0.77
CA GLY A 46 4.94 -11.36 0.40
C GLY A 46 3.49 -11.23 0.88
N THR A 47 3.21 -10.12 1.54
CA THR A 47 1.89 -9.84 2.14
C THR A 47 0.78 -9.59 1.12
N ILE A 48 1.14 -9.36 -0.14
CA ILE A 48 0.19 -9.15 -1.24
C ILE A 48 0.20 -10.27 -2.28
N GLY A 49 0.88 -11.39 -2.00
CA GLY A 49 0.96 -12.55 -2.89
C GLY A 49 -0.39 -13.20 -3.20
N ALA A 50 -1.35 -13.13 -2.27
CA ALA A 50 -2.73 -13.61 -2.47
C ALA A 50 -3.68 -12.56 -3.04
N ARG A 51 -3.19 -11.34 -3.33
CA ARG A 51 -3.96 -10.20 -3.81
C ARG A 51 -3.56 -9.83 -5.24
N PHE A 52 -4.39 -9.04 -5.92
CA PHE A 52 -4.09 -8.53 -7.27
C PHE A 52 -3.90 -9.64 -8.31
N LYS A 53 -4.73 -10.67 -8.22
CA LYS A 53 -4.71 -11.82 -9.14
C LYS A 53 -5.58 -11.64 -10.38
N ASP A 54 -6.42 -10.61 -10.43
CA ASP A 54 -7.24 -10.29 -11.59
C ASP A 54 -6.35 -10.02 -12.82
N ALA A 55 -6.85 -10.36 -13.99
CA ALA A 55 -6.12 -10.20 -15.25
C ALA A 55 -5.62 -8.75 -15.48
N VAL A 56 -6.32 -7.75 -14.96
CA VAL A 56 -5.93 -6.34 -15.08
C VAL A 56 -4.59 -6.05 -14.38
N PHE A 57 -4.23 -6.82 -13.36
CA PHE A 57 -2.96 -6.68 -12.63
C PHE A 57 -1.83 -7.55 -13.19
N GLN A 58 -2.08 -8.31 -14.23
CA GLN A 58 -1.06 -9.14 -14.86
C GLN A 58 -0.43 -8.40 -16.06
N PRO A 59 0.85 -8.61 -16.33
CA PRO A 59 1.84 -9.28 -15.49
C PRO A 59 2.35 -8.34 -14.38
N GLN A 60 2.30 -8.81 -13.13
CA GLN A 60 3.03 -8.30 -11.96
C GLN A 60 3.09 -6.76 -11.83
N ARG A 61 1.96 -6.08 -11.99
CA ARG A 61 1.91 -4.61 -12.08
C ARG A 61 2.11 -3.89 -10.76
N ILE A 62 1.86 -4.57 -9.63
CA ILE A 62 1.88 -3.94 -8.29
C ILE A 62 3.14 -4.39 -7.56
N HIS A 63 3.97 -3.42 -7.18
CA HIS A 63 5.12 -3.60 -6.30
C HIS A 63 4.93 -2.71 -5.09
N ALA A 64 4.63 -3.28 -3.93
CA ALA A 64 4.16 -2.48 -2.82
C ALA A 64 4.48 -3.06 -1.44
N LYS A 65 4.35 -2.21 -0.43
CA LYS A 65 4.43 -2.54 0.99
C LYS A 65 3.12 -2.25 1.67
N THR A 66 2.64 -3.22 2.43
CA THR A 66 1.47 -3.05 3.31
C THR A 66 1.89 -2.54 4.69
N GLY A 67 0.96 -1.88 5.35
CA GLY A 67 1.05 -1.56 6.77
C GLY A 67 -0.31 -1.79 7.42
N PHE A 68 -0.29 -2.35 8.63
CA PHE A 68 -1.48 -2.48 9.45
C PHE A 68 -1.10 -2.32 10.91
N ILE A 69 -1.78 -1.44 11.59
CA ILE A 69 -1.63 -1.24 13.03
C ILE A 69 -3.01 -1.15 13.67
N TYR A 70 -3.13 -1.78 14.82
CA TYR A 70 -4.32 -1.69 15.65
C TYR A 70 -3.90 -1.64 17.12
N SER A 71 -4.33 -0.62 17.83
CA SER A 71 -4.07 -0.49 19.25
C SER A 71 -5.28 -0.98 20.06
N LYS A 72 -5.12 -2.13 20.70
CA LYS A 72 -6.10 -2.65 21.66
C LYS A 72 -6.16 -1.83 22.96
N GLN A 73 -5.12 -1.04 23.22
CA GLN A 73 -4.97 -0.28 24.47
C GLN A 73 -5.54 1.13 24.39
N SER A 74 -5.87 1.62 23.20
CA SER A 74 -6.58 2.89 23.09
C SER A 74 -8.06 2.66 23.33
N GLU A 75 -8.67 3.43 24.23
CA GLU A 75 -10.10 3.39 24.50
C GLU A 75 -10.92 3.56 23.21
N ASP A 76 -10.39 4.29 22.24
CA ASP A 76 -11.02 4.62 20.98
C ASP A 76 -10.84 3.55 19.89
N GLY A 77 -10.01 2.51 20.11
CA GLY A 77 -9.75 1.47 19.12
C GLY A 77 -9.15 2.03 17.82
N ARG A 78 -8.15 2.91 17.92
CA ARG A 78 -7.49 3.52 16.75
C ARG A 78 -6.66 2.51 15.98
N GLY A 79 -6.72 2.60 14.66
CA GLY A 79 -5.89 1.81 13.79
C GLY A 79 -5.68 2.46 12.44
N ALA A 80 -4.78 1.88 11.68
CA ALA A 80 -4.50 2.29 10.30
C ALA A 80 -4.19 1.09 9.43
N SER A 81 -4.64 1.15 8.18
CA SER A 81 -4.30 0.20 7.13
C SER A 81 -3.72 0.97 5.95
N SER A 82 -2.60 0.52 5.41
CA SER A 82 -1.93 1.20 4.31
C SER A 82 -1.45 0.24 3.23
N LEU A 83 -1.35 0.77 2.03
CA LEU A 83 -0.70 0.15 0.88
C LEU A 83 -0.03 1.26 0.09
N SER A 84 1.28 1.17 -0.10
CA SER A 84 2.05 2.17 -0.85
C SER A 84 3.09 1.50 -1.73
N GLY A 85 3.33 2.04 -2.90
CA GLY A 85 4.28 1.45 -3.83
C GLY A 85 4.16 1.97 -5.25
N TYR A 86 4.45 1.08 -6.18
CA TYR A 86 4.51 1.35 -7.61
C TYR A 86 3.48 0.54 -8.38
N LEU A 87 2.84 1.19 -9.32
CA LEU A 87 1.96 0.59 -10.30
C LEU A 87 2.60 0.70 -11.67
N LEU A 88 2.89 -0.45 -12.29
CA LEU A 88 3.40 -0.50 -13.65
C LEU A 88 2.23 -0.33 -14.62
N LEU A 89 2.25 0.75 -15.36
CA LEU A 89 1.25 1.09 -16.37
C LEU A 89 1.68 0.60 -17.76
N PRO A 90 0.77 0.52 -18.73
CA PRO A 90 1.15 0.29 -20.13
C PRO A 90 2.18 1.33 -20.61
N ASP A 91 2.90 1.02 -21.69
CA ASP A 91 3.91 1.90 -22.31
C ASP A 91 5.13 2.19 -21.41
N ASN A 92 5.46 1.28 -20.50
CA ASN A 92 6.59 1.39 -19.57
C ASN A 92 6.50 2.61 -18.61
N GLU A 93 5.31 3.12 -18.38
CA GLU A 93 5.06 4.15 -17.39
C GLU A 93 4.95 3.55 -15.99
N ILE A 94 5.36 4.32 -14.97
CA ILE A 94 5.27 3.92 -13.57
C ILE A 94 4.53 5.01 -12.81
N ALA A 95 3.47 4.62 -12.13
CA ALA A 95 2.79 5.50 -11.18
C ALA A 95 3.19 5.13 -9.75
N VAL A 96 3.37 6.13 -8.91
CA VAL A 96 3.50 5.94 -7.46
C VAL A 96 2.13 6.10 -6.81
N PHE A 97 1.87 5.32 -5.78
CA PHE A 97 0.63 5.45 -5.02
C PHE A 97 0.86 5.27 -3.53
N SER A 98 0.03 5.92 -2.74
CA SER A 98 -0.05 5.71 -1.30
C SER A 98 -1.51 5.78 -0.86
N PHE A 99 -1.97 4.70 -0.26
CA PHE A 99 -3.34 4.56 0.21
C PHE A 99 -3.32 4.29 1.71
N VAL A 100 -3.92 5.19 2.49
CA VAL A 100 -3.99 5.07 3.95
C VAL A 100 -5.43 5.21 4.42
N VAL A 101 -5.87 4.28 5.24
CA VAL A 101 -7.16 4.36 5.93
C VAL A 101 -6.92 4.37 7.42
N ASN A 102 -7.38 5.41 8.09
CA ASN A 102 -7.43 5.48 9.55
C ASN A 102 -8.83 5.09 10.04
N PHE A 103 -8.89 4.35 11.11
CA PHE A 103 -10.17 3.93 11.70
C PHE A 103 -10.13 4.05 13.23
N TYR A 104 -11.33 4.20 13.84
CA TYR A 104 -11.51 4.56 15.25
C TYR A 104 -12.46 3.61 15.97
N ARG A 105 -12.51 2.34 15.66
CA ARG A 105 -13.53 1.48 16.25
C ARG A 105 -13.02 0.18 16.84
N LYS A 106 -13.60 -0.24 17.97
CA LYS A 106 -13.59 -1.61 18.49
C LYS A 106 -14.40 -2.57 17.60
N VAL A 107 -14.29 -2.46 16.27
CA VAL A 107 -14.98 -3.38 15.36
C VAL A 107 -14.01 -4.50 15.01
N ASN A 108 -14.54 -5.68 14.79
CA ASN A 108 -13.80 -6.86 14.37
C ASN A 108 -12.73 -6.48 13.34
N SER A 109 -11.48 -6.44 13.78
CA SER A 109 -10.33 -5.96 13.00
C SER A 109 -10.15 -6.71 11.68
N ASN A 110 -10.56 -7.98 11.62
CA ASN A 110 -10.45 -8.81 10.43
C ASN A 110 -11.46 -8.39 9.34
N SER A 111 -12.68 -8.05 9.73
CA SER A 111 -13.72 -7.59 8.79
C SER A 111 -13.34 -6.24 8.17
N ASN A 112 -12.89 -5.30 8.98
CA ASN A 112 -12.45 -3.99 8.50
C ASN A 112 -11.22 -4.11 7.58
N ASN A 113 -10.27 -4.94 7.95
CA ASN A 113 -9.07 -5.16 7.14
C ASN A 113 -9.41 -5.71 5.75
N ARG A 114 -10.34 -6.68 5.65
CA ARG A 114 -10.81 -7.18 4.35
C ARG A 114 -11.47 -6.08 3.52
N ARG A 115 -12.29 -5.26 4.13
CA ARG A 115 -12.95 -4.13 3.45
C ARG A 115 -11.94 -3.13 2.91
N PHE A 116 -10.95 -2.76 3.70
CA PHE A 116 -9.90 -1.82 3.27
C PHE A 116 -9.05 -2.40 2.14
N LYS A 117 -8.70 -3.67 2.20
CA LYS A 117 -7.99 -4.36 1.13
C LYS A 117 -8.78 -4.39 -0.17
N SER A 118 -10.08 -4.63 -0.10
CA SER A 118 -10.97 -4.61 -1.25
C SER A 118 -11.04 -3.21 -1.88
N LEU A 119 -11.18 -2.16 -1.08
CA LEU A 119 -11.20 -0.78 -1.56
C LEU A 119 -9.88 -0.39 -2.25
N GLN A 120 -8.74 -0.75 -1.68
CA GLN A 120 -7.42 -0.52 -2.27
C GLN A 120 -7.32 -1.19 -3.65
N GLN A 121 -7.76 -2.43 -3.75
CA GLN A 121 -7.71 -3.18 -5.01
C GLN A 121 -8.64 -2.60 -6.07
N GLN A 122 -9.84 -2.21 -5.70
CA GLN A 122 -10.79 -1.55 -6.62
C GLN A 122 -10.25 -0.23 -7.13
N PHE A 123 -9.66 0.58 -6.25
CA PHE A 123 -9.07 1.86 -6.64
C PHE A 123 -7.95 1.69 -7.67
N LEU A 124 -7.01 0.78 -7.42
CA LEU A 124 -5.90 0.53 -8.35
C LEU A 124 -6.38 -0.06 -9.68
N LYS A 125 -7.39 -0.93 -9.64
CA LYS A 125 -8.04 -1.47 -10.84
C LYS A 125 -8.64 -0.37 -11.70
N GLN A 126 -9.35 0.56 -11.06
CA GLN A 126 -9.96 1.71 -11.74
C GLN A 126 -8.90 2.61 -12.37
N LEU A 127 -7.80 2.90 -11.68
CA LEU A 127 -6.70 3.69 -12.23
C LEU A 127 -6.13 3.08 -13.52
N ILE A 128 -5.91 1.77 -13.54
CA ILE A 128 -5.41 1.08 -14.74
C ILE A 128 -6.41 1.18 -15.88
N GLN A 129 -7.69 1.00 -15.60
CA GLN A 129 -8.76 1.07 -16.61
C GLN A 129 -8.92 2.47 -17.19
N GLU A 130 -8.86 3.50 -16.35
CA GLU A 130 -8.91 4.89 -16.80
C GLU A 130 -7.70 5.25 -17.65
N TYR A 131 -6.50 4.83 -17.26
CA TYR A 131 -5.29 5.05 -18.03
C TYR A 131 -5.36 4.43 -19.43
N ARG A 132 -5.95 3.24 -19.55
CA ARG A 132 -6.12 2.56 -20.86
C ARG A 132 -7.10 3.24 -21.79
N ASN A 133 -8.02 4.04 -21.26
CA ASN A 133 -9.06 4.73 -22.03
C ASN A 133 -8.67 6.14 -22.47
N GLU A 134 -7.47 6.60 -22.08
CA GLU A 134 -6.92 7.89 -22.53
C GLU A 134 -6.26 7.76 -23.95
#